data_feba85b5685a1370c2f8d9024b6a099a
#
_entry.id   feba85b5685a1370c2f8d9024b6a099a
#
_cell.length_a   1.000
_cell.length_b   1.000
_cell.length_c   1.000
_cell.angle_alpha   90.00
_cell.angle_beta   90.00
_cell.angle_gamma   90.00
#
_symmetry.space_group_name_H-M   'P 1'
#
loop_
_entity.id
_entity.type
_entity.pdbx_description
1 polymer ?
#
loop_
_entity_poly.entity_id
_entity_poly.type
_entity_poly.pdbx_seq_one_letter_code
_entity_poly.pdbx_strand_id
1 'polypeptide(L)'
;MAENFSVKLEEAKYYTPEVSCKEHSWIGDYCRTYQAFLADPDKFWDGIARELEWFQPWDRVKEWDYPYAKWFLNGKLNITHNCLDRHAHSQRRNKVAIMWRGETEDEERIYTYRQLYQAVCRFANGLSRLGVGKGDRVCIYMPVVPEQIIAMLACARIGAVHSVVFGGFGVNALNQRIKGIDAKVVVTADVTYRRGRAIPLKNIVEEAVVNAPSVERIVVLRRDADKPVELHPEMEVDYYDLMEGVSRECPAEPMDAEDPLFVLYTSGTTGTPKGIVHACGGYTVGTYYTTKYVFDVKETDIYWCTADPGWITGHSYGVYGPLLNGATCLIAEATPDYPTPGTWWNLIEEYGVTIFYTAPTAIRMFM
;
A
#
# COMPACT_ATOMS: atom_id res chain seq x y z
N MET A 1 -46.07 -15.61 15.43
CA MET A 1 -46.54 -14.58 14.47
C MET A 1 -45.29 -13.97 13.84
N ALA A 2 -45.01 -14.29 12.59
CA ALA A 2 -43.87 -13.73 11.88
C ALA A 2 -44.31 -12.39 11.29
N GLU A 3 -43.73 -11.30 11.75
CA GLU A 3 -43.94 -9.99 11.15
C GLU A 3 -43.24 -9.96 9.80
N ASN A 4 -44.05 -9.87 8.75
CA ASN A 4 -43.55 -9.59 7.40
C ASN A 4 -42.98 -8.17 7.34
N PHE A 5 -41.67 -8.03 7.37
CA PHE A 5 -40.99 -6.79 6.96
C PHE A 5 -41.14 -6.64 5.44
N SER A 6 -42.20 -6.03 4.98
CA SER A 6 -42.25 -5.50 3.61
C SER A 6 -41.50 -4.18 3.57
N VAL A 7 -40.22 -4.21 3.15
CA VAL A 7 -39.53 -2.99 2.75
C VAL A 7 -40.25 -2.50 1.49
N LYS A 8 -41.06 -1.46 1.60
CA LYS A 8 -41.47 -0.66 0.46
C LYS A 8 -40.22 -0.02 -0.10
N LEU A 9 -39.75 -0.52 -1.25
CA LEU A 9 -38.82 0.23 -2.08
C LEU A 9 -39.54 1.49 -2.50
N GLU A 10 -39.30 2.61 -1.81
CA GLU A 10 -39.70 3.93 -2.30
C GLU A 10 -39.04 4.12 -3.68
N GLU A 11 -39.79 4.68 -4.62
CA GLU A 11 -39.29 5.03 -5.95
C GLU A 11 -37.93 5.73 -5.83
N ALA A 12 -36.94 5.26 -6.61
CA ALA A 12 -35.61 5.77 -6.57
C ALA A 12 -35.59 7.29 -6.82
N LYS A 13 -35.38 8.07 -5.76
CA LYS A 13 -35.18 9.52 -5.90
C LYS A 13 -33.86 9.76 -6.60
N TYR A 14 -33.90 10.28 -7.80
CA TYR A 14 -32.70 10.73 -8.53
C TYR A 14 -32.25 12.08 -7.96
N TYR A 15 -31.03 12.11 -7.44
CA TYR A 15 -30.36 13.34 -7.04
C TYR A 15 -29.35 13.70 -8.11
N THR A 16 -29.52 14.86 -8.74
CA THR A 16 -28.50 15.40 -9.65
C THR A 16 -27.39 16.04 -8.82
N PRO A 17 -26.11 15.73 -9.11
CA PRO A 17 -25.01 16.41 -8.43
C PRO A 17 -25.01 17.90 -8.78
N GLU A 18 -24.50 18.72 -7.88
CA GLU A 18 -24.31 20.15 -8.12
C GLU A 18 -23.46 20.40 -9.37
N VAL A 19 -23.69 21.53 -10.04
CA VAL A 19 -22.95 21.90 -11.27
C VAL A 19 -21.45 21.96 -10.99
N SER A 20 -21.06 22.54 -9.85
CA SER A 20 -19.67 22.62 -9.40
C SER A 20 -18.98 21.25 -9.31
N CYS A 21 -19.68 20.21 -8.85
CA CYS A 21 -19.13 18.85 -8.79
C CYS A 21 -18.81 18.31 -10.19
N LYS A 22 -19.68 18.58 -11.17
CA LYS A 22 -19.45 18.15 -12.56
C LYS A 22 -18.30 18.89 -13.23
N GLU A 23 -18.22 20.20 -13.01
CA GLU A 23 -17.19 21.05 -13.60
C GLU A 23 -15.78 20.72 -13.10
N HIS A 24 -15.66 20.29 -11.84
CA HIS A 24 -14.37 19.95 -11.23
C HIS A 24 -14.01 18.46 -11.30
N SER A 25 -14.93 17.61 -11.75
CA SER A 25 -14.66 16.17 -11.90
C SER A 25 -13.67 15.88 -13.05
N TRP A 26 -12.73 14.94 -12.82
CA TRP A 26 -11.86 14.44 -13.88
C TRP A 26 -12.63 13.78 -15.03
N ILE A 27 -13.79 13.17 -14.73
CA ILE A 27 -14.70 12.60 -15.73
C ILE A 27 -15.91 13.53 -15.87
N GLY A 28 -15.83 14.49 -16.80
CA GLY A 28 -16.94 15.41 -17.08
C GLY A 28 -18.17 14.72 -17.71
N ASP A 29 -17.95 13.67 -18.51
CA ASP A 29 -19.00 12.88 -19.15
C ASP A 29 -18.66 11.39 -19.07
N TYR A 30 -19.32 10.69 -18.14
CA TYR A 30 -19.13 9.25 -17.94
C TYR A 30 -19.51 8.43 -19.17
N CYS A 31 -20.65 8.74 -19.81
CA CYS A 31 -21.14 7.98 -20.96
C CYS A 31 -20.14 8.06 -22.12
N ARG A 32 -19.63 9.25 -22.41
CA ARG A 32 -18.61 9.46 -23.44
C ARG A 32 -17.33 8.72 -23.13
N THR A 33 -16.86 8.77 -21.90
CA THR A 33 -15.64 8.08 -21.45
C THR A 33 -15.80 6.58 -21.57
N TYR A 34 -16.95 6.02 -21.15
CA TYR A 34 -17.25 4.61 -21.23
C TYR A 34 -17.39 4.13 -22.69
N GLN A 35 -18.03 4.91 -23.56
CA GLN A 35 -18.12 4.60 -24.99
C GLN A 35 -16.75 4.63 -25.68
N ALA A 36 -15.87 5.56 -25.30
CA ALA A 36 -14.50 5.57 -25.80
C ALA A 36 -13.71 4.33 -25.40
N PHE A 37 -13.87 3.87 -24.15
CA PHE A 37 -13.29 2.60 -23.70
C PHE A 37 -13.84 1.39 -24.50
N LEU A 38 -15.16 1.31 -24.70
CA LEU A 38 -15.78 0.20 -25.44
C LEU A 38 -15.36 0.16 -26.92
N ALA A 39 -15.17 1.34 -27.53
CA ALA A 39 -14.77 1.44 -28.93
C ALA A 39 -13.32 0.97 -29.17
N ASP A 40 -12.39 1.28 -28.27
CA ASP A 40 -10.99 0.89 -28.39
C ASP A 40 -10.33 0.86 -26.99
N PRO A 41 -10.43 -0.28 -26.29
CA PRO A 41 -9.84 -0.45 -24.96
C PRO A 41 -8.32 -0.25 -24.94
N ASP A 42 -7.61 -0.67 -25.97
CA ASP A 42 -6.16 -0.58 -26.03
C ASP A 42 -5.74 0.89 -26.14
N LYS A 43 -6.39 1.68 -27.00
CA LYS A 43 -6.17 3.13 -27.10
C LYS A 43 -6.51 3.87 -25.80
N PHE A 44 -7.58 3.44 -25.13
CA PHE A 44 -7.97 4.01 -23.84
C PHE A 44 -6.87 3.82 -22.78
N TRP A 45 -6.38 2.58 -22.61
CA TRP A 45 -5.33 2.28 -21.64
C TRP A 45 -3.96 2.83 -22.05
N ASP A 46 -3.66 2.94 -23.36
CA ASP A 46 -2.48 3.64 -23.85
C ASP A 46 -2.49 5.10 -23.39
N GLY A 47 -3.62 5.79 -23.52
CA GLY A 47 -3.75 7.18 -23.08
C GLY A 47 -3.52 7.35 -21.58
N ILE A 48 -4.07 6.46 -20.75
CA ILE A 48 -3.87 6.51 -19.30
C ILE A 48 -2.42 6.20 -18.92
N ALA A 49 -1.82 5.19 -19.53
CA ALA A 49 -0.44 4.79 -19.23
C ALA A 49 0.58 5.90 -19.55
N ARG A 50 0.30 6.74 -20.57
CA ARG A 50 1.13 7.91 -20.92
C ARG A 50 1.11 9.06 -19.92
N GLU A 51 0.21 9.04 -18.94
CA GLU A 51 0.22 9.97 -17.82
C GLU A 51 1.28 9.61 -16.75
N LEU A 52 1.86 8.43 -16.86
CA LEU A 52 2.94 7.92 -16.00
C LEU A 52 4.30 8.00 -16.67
N GLU A 53 5.36 8.01 -15.86
CA GLU A 53 6.73 8.01 -16.36
C GLU A 53 7.24 6.59 -16.55
N TRP A 54 7.71 6.30 -17.77
CA TRP A 54 8.28 5.01 -18.17
C TRP A 54 9.75 5.18 -18.56
N PHE A 55 10.60 4.27 -18.11
CA PHE A 55 12.00 4.22 -18.56
C PHE A 55 12.12 3.76 -20.02
N GLN A 56 11.19 2.88 -20.41
CA GLN A 56 11.02 2.44 -21.80
C GLN A 56 9.52 2.30 -22.08
N PRO A 57 8.98 2.93 -23.14
CA PRO A 57 7.59 2.72 -23.52
C PRO A 57 7.35 1.28 -23.98
N TRP A 58 6.09 0.88 -23.98
CA TRP A 58 5.65 -0.44 -24.44
C TRP A 58 5.46 -0.48 -25.98
N ASP A 59 5.58 -1.68 -26.54
CA ASP A 59 5.32 -1.92 -27.96
C ASP A 59 3.83 -2.18 -28.24
N ARG A 60 3.15 -2.85 -27.29
CA ARG A 60 1.75 -3.21 -27.37
C ARG A 60 1.11 -3.12 -25.99
N VAL A 61 -0.12 -2.57 -25.91
CA VAL A 61 -0.83 -2.34 -24.64
C VAL A 61 -1.23 -3.66 -23.99
N LYS A 62 -1.76 -4.61 -24.78
CA LYS A 62 -2.29 -5.86 -24.26
C LYS A 62 -2.06 -7.03 -25.20
N GLU A 63 -1.75 -8.18 -24.62
CA GLU A 63 -1.84 -9.49 -25.26
C GLU A 63 -2.83 -10.34 -24.47
N TRP A 64 -3.84 -10.86 -25.14
CA TRP A 64 -4.88 -11.66 -24.51
C TRP A 64 -4.88 -13.07 -25.09
N ASP A 65 -4.56 -14.06 -24.24
CA ASP A 65 -4.62 -15.48 -24.52
C ASP A 65 -5.34 -16.17 -23.36
N TYR A 66 -6.66 -16.26 -23.46
CA TYR A 66 -7.51 -16.72 -22.36
C TYR A 66 -7.03 -18.04 -21.75
N PRO A 67 -6.85 -18.15 -20.41
CA PRO A 67 -7.17 -17.16 -19.37
C PRO A 67 -6.03 -16.18 -19.03
N TYR A 68 -5.00 -16.11 -19.82
CA TYR A 68 -3.80 -15.31 -19.58
C TYR A 68 -3.90 -13.94 -20.26
N ALA A 69 -3.36 -12.93 -19.61
CA ALA A 69 -3.23 -11.59 -20.15
C ALA A 69 -1.85 -11.01 -19.78
N LYS A 70 -1.25 -10.27 -20.73
CA LYS A 70 -0.07 -9.46 -20.50
C LYS A 70 -0.38 -8.00 -20.83
N TRP A 71 0.17 -7.09 -20.05
CA TRP A 71 -0.07 -5.67 -20.21
C TRP A 71 1.21 -4.88 -20.43
N PHE A 72 1.17 -3.91 -21.35
CA PHE A 72 2.27 -3.01 -21.64
C PHE A 72 3.58 -3.73 -22.02
N LEU A 73 3.48 -4.64 -23.00
CA LEU A 73 4.56 -5.54 -23.41
C LEU A 73 5.83 -4.77 -23.76
N ASN A 74 6.96 -5.26 -23.21
CA ASN A 74 8.30 -4.67 -23.34
C ASN A 74 8.44 -3.28 -22.70
N GLY A 75 7.40 -2.74 -22.09
CA GLY A 75 7.47 -1.51 -21.32
C GLY A 75 8.28 -1.69 -20.04
N LYS A 76 9.04 -0.67 -19.65
CA LYS A 76 9.79 -0.66 -18.39
C LYS A 76 9.45 0.55 -17.54
N LEU A 77 9.06 0.29 -16.30
CA LEU A 77 8.76 1.32 -15.32
C LEU A 77 9.18 0.86 -13.92
N ASN A 78 9.08 1.77 -12.97
CA ASN A 78 9.11 1.44 -11.56
C ASN A 78 7.98 2.20 -10.85
N ILE A 79 7.17 1.48 -10.08
CA ILE A 79 6.04 2.10 -9.39
C ILE A 79 6.51 3.17 -8.40
N THR A 80 7.67 2.96 -7.73
CA THR A 80 8.18 3.94 -6.77
C THR A 80 8.71 5.20 -7.43
N HIS A 81 9.24 5.12 -8.64
CA HIS A 81 9.58 6.28 -9.44
C HIS A 81 8.33 7.16 -9.65
N ASN A 82 7.22 6.54 -9.98
CA ASN A 82 5.95 7.23 -10.17
C ASN A 82 5.28 7.70 -8.86
N CYS A 83 5.49 7.00 -7.76
CA CYS A 83 4.98 7.40 -6.44
C CYS A 83 5.81 8.51 -5.79
N LEU A 84 7.11 8.57 -6.04
CA LEU A 84 8.04 9.38 -5.26
C LEU A 84 8.88 10.32 -6.12
N ASP A 85 9.69 9.80 -7.07
CA ASP A 85 10.72 10.58 -7.76
C ASP A 85 10.12 11.75 -8.53
N ARG A 86 9.08 11.51 -9.34
CA ARG A 86 8.42 12.57 -10.11
C ARG A 86 7.79 13.66 -9.23
N HIS A 87 7.46 13.35 -7.97
CA HIS A 87 6.94 14.32 -7.01
C HIS A 87 8.06 14.97 -6.22
N ALA A 88 9.02 14.20 -5.70
CA ALA A 88 10.15 14.69 -4.91
C ALA A 88 11.07 15.65 -5.69
N HIS A 89 11.13 15.52 -7.02
CA HIS A 89 11.92 16.38 -7.90
C HIS A 89 11.08 17.48 -8.61
N SER A 90 9.82 17.66 -8.20
CA SER A 90 8.91 18.66 -8.73
C SER A 90 8.56 19.74 -7.68
N GLN A 91 7.61 20.60 -8.02
CA GLN A 91 7.02 21.56 -7.08
C GLN A 91 6.33 20.88 -5.87
N ARG A 92 5.95 19.59 -5.98
CA ARG A 92 5.37 18.81 -4.88
C ARG A 92 6.38 18.33 -3.85
N ARG A 93 7.68 18.59 -4.02
CA ARG A 93 8.74 18.07 -3.13
C ARG A 93 8.50 18.35 -1.64
N ASN A 94 7.89 19.50 -1.33
CA ASN A 94 7.60 19.93 0.04
C ASN A 94 6.13 19.69 0.43
N LYS A 95 5.29 19.16 -0.48
CA LYS A 95 3.94 18.72 -0.17
C LYS A 95 4.01 17.52 0.78
N VAL A 96 3.12 17.49 1.75
CA VAL A 96 2.94 16.35 2.64
C VAL A 96 2.49 15.14 1.81
N ALA A 97 3.23 14.04 1.90
CA ALA A 97 2.88 12.76 1.29
C ALA A 97 2.11 11.88 2.28
N ILE A 98 2.61 11.82 3.53
CA ILE A 98 2.05 10.99 4.59
C ILE A 98 1.95 11.81 5.88
N MET A 99 0.79 11.80 6.49
CA MET A 99 0.56 12.10 7.91
C MET A 99 0.25 10.78 8.60
N TRP A 100 0.97 10.46 9.65
CA TRP A 100 0.74 9.25 10.43
C TRP A 100 0.33 9.61 11.85
N ARG A 101 -0.70 8.90 12.34
CA ARG A 101 -1.17 8.95 13.71
C ARG A 101 -1.08 7.57 14.34
N GLY A 102 -0.39 7.47 15.47
CA GLY A 102 -0.37 6.28 16.31
C GLY A 102 -1.69 6.01 17.03
N GLU A 103 -1.74 4.94 17.79
CA GLU A 103 -2.94 4.63 18.61
C GLU A 103 -3.11 5.64 19.76
N THR A 104 -2.03 6.23 20.25
CA THR A 104 -2.04 7.29 21.26
C THR A 104 -1.98 8.67 20.62
N GLU A 105 -2.53 9.68 21.30
CA GLU A 105 -2.61 11.04 20.77
C GLU A 105 -1.25 11.72 20.61
N ASP A 106 -0.24 11.27 21.34
CA ASP A 106 1.11 11.84 21.30
C ASP A 106 1.99 11.30 20.15
N GLU A 107 1.52 10.26 19.44
CA GLU A 107 2.27 9.65 18.35
C GLU A 107 1.85 10.22 17.00
N GLU A 108 2.57 11.19 16.48
CA GLU A 108 2.35 11.78 15.16
C GLU A 108 3.67 11.92 14.39
N ARG A 109 3.64 11.64 13.09
CA ARG A 109 4.76 11.88 12.17
C ARG A 109 4.28 12.33 10.80
N ILE A 110 5.00 13.28 10.21
CA ILE A 110 4.70 13.85 8.90
C ILE A 110 5.89 13.67 7.98
N TYR A 111 5.65 13.22 6.75
CA TYR A 111 6.64 13.10 5.70
C TYR A 111 6.20 13.90 4.48
N THR A 112 7.05 14.81 4.01
CA THR A 112 6.91 15.39 2.67
C THR A 112 7.34 14.36 1.61
N TYR A 113 6.97 14.57 0.34
CA TYR A 113 7.42 13.69 -0.75
C TYR A 113 8.94 13.55 -0.79
N ARG A 114 9.70 14.63 -0.56
CA ARG A 114 11.16 14.57 -0.49
C ARG A 114 11.65 13.74 0.70
N GLN A 115 11.07 13.90 1.86
CA GLN A 115 11.47 13.14 3.05
C GLN A 115 11.14 11.65 2.90
N LEU A 116 9.96 11.33 2.37
CA LEU A 116 9.55 9.95 2.09
C LEU A 116 10.48 9.31 1.03
N TYR A 117 10.77 10.02 -0.07
CA TYR A 117 11.74 9.58 -1.06
C TYR A 117 13.10 9.23 -0.44
N GLN A 118 13.64 10.12 0.40
CA GLN A 118 14.94 9.89 1.05
C GLN A 118 14.90 8.72 2.03
N ALA A 119 13.82 8.56 2.79
CA ALA A 119 13.64 7.42 3.71
C ALA A 119 13.57 6.10 2.94
N VAL A 120 12.83 6.06 1.85
CA VAL A 120 12.71 4.88 0.96
C VAL A 120 14.07 4.56 0.33
N CYS A 121 14.82 5.54 -0.17
CA CYS A 121 16.15 5.31 -0.74
C CYS A 121 17.14 4.75 0.30
N ARG A 122 17.11 5.27 1.53
CA ARG A 122 17.96 4.75 2.60
C ARG A 122 17.61 3.32 2.95
N PHE A 123 16.34 2.99 3.11
CA PHE A 123 15.93 1.63 3.44
C PHE A 123 16.19 0.66 2.28
N ALA A 124 15.99 1.08 1.04
CA ALA A 124 16.34 0.32 -0.16
C ALA A 124 17.84 -0.03 -0.21
N ASN A 125 18.70 0.95 0.06
CA ASN A 125 20.15 0.73 0.18
C ASN A 125 20.50 -0.18 1.35
N GLY A 126 19.78 -0.08 2.49
CA GLY A 126 19.89 -1.00 3.61
C GLY A 126 19.55 -2.44 3.23
N LEU A 127 18.43 -2.65 2.55
CA LEU A 127 18.05 -3.98 2.05
C LEU A 127 19.11 -4.53 1.07
N SER A 128 19.66 -3.69 0.20
CA SER A 128 20.74 -4.11 -0.72
C SER A 128 22.01 -4.52 0.02
N ARG A 129 22.34 -3.92 1.17
CA ARG A 129 23.44 -4.38 2.05
C ARG A 129 23.21 -5.79 2.62
N LEU A 130 21.94 -6.17 2.81
CA LEU A 130 21.57 -7.53 3.20
C LEU A 130 21.53 -8.50 2.00
N GLY A 131 21.97 -8.07 0.83
CA GLY A 131 21.97 -8.85 -0.39
C GLY A 131 20.60 -8.99 -1.06
N VAL A 132 19.62 -8.15 -0.72
CA VAL A 132 18.32 -8.12 -1.40
C VAL A 132 18.43 -7.34 -2.70
N GLY A 133 17.96 -7.93 -3.79
CA GLY A 133 17.94 -7.32 -5.12
C GLY A 133 16.71 -7.73 -5.93
N LYS A 134 16.75 -7.45 -7.25
CA LYS A 134 15.66 -7.76 -8.17
C LYS A 134 15.29 -9.25 -8.11
N GLY A 135 13.99 -9.52 -7.91
CA GLY A 135 13.43 -10.86 -7.84
C GLY A 135 13.55 -11.55 -6.47
N ASP A 136 14.32 -11.02 -5.52
CA ASP A 136 14.30 -11.50 -4.13
C ASP A 136 12.95 -11.19 -3.46
N ARG A 137 12.55 -11.99 -2.48
CA ARG A 137 11.26 -11.86 -1.80
C ARG A 137 11.46 -11.38 -0.37
N VAL A 138 10.66 -10.40 0.02
CA VAL A 138 10.65 -9.79 1.35
C VAL A 138 9.26 -9.92 1.97
N CYS A 139 9.15 -10.52 3.14
CA CYS A 139 7.93 -10.55 3.92
C CYS A 139 7.89 -9.34 4.85
N ILE A 140 6.80 -8.58 4.85
CA ILE A 140 6.60 -7.41 5.71
C ILE A 140 5.47 -7.73 6.69
N TYR A 141 5.80 -7.87 7.97
CA TYR A 141 4.87 -8.14 9.05
C TYR A 141 5.02 -7.08 10.13
N MET A 142 4.36 -5.96 9.91
CA MET A 142 4.52 -4.72 10.68
C MET A 142 3.18 -4.11 11.09
N PRO A 143 3.16 -3.25 12.11
CA PRO A 143 2.03 -2.37 12.36
C PRO A 143 1.86 -1.34 11.22
N VAL A 144 0.72 -0.62 11.22
CA VAL A 144 0.43 0.44 10.25
C VAL A 144 1.22 1.71 10.63
N VAL A 145 2.52 1.68 10.37
CA VAL A 145 3.45 2.77 10.63
C VAL A 145 4.11 3.24 9.33
N PRO A 146 4.70 4.43 9.27
CA PRO A 146 5.41 4.91 8.07
C PRO A 146 6.48 3.94 7.57
N GLU A 147 7.17 3.25 8.47
CA GLU A 147 8.21 2.27 8.14
C GLU A 147 7.68 1.07 7.36
N GLN A 148 6.42 0.68 7.55
CA GLN A 148 5.76 -0.35 6.73
C GLN A 148 5.66 0.11 5.27
N ILE A 149 5.20 1.34 5.04
CA ILE A 149 5.07 1.92 3.69
C ILE A 149 6.45 2.14 3.07
N ILE A 150 7.42 2.61 3.86
CA ILE A 150 8.81 2.76 3.41
C ILE A 150 9.37 1.41 2.96
N ALA A 151 9.13 0.33 3.72
CA ALA A 151 9.59 -1.01 3.38
C ALA A 151 8.96 -1.53 2.07
N MET A 152 7.64 -1.33 1.88
CA MET A 152 6.94 -1.69 0.64
C MET A 152 7.55 -0.97 -0.57
N LEU A 153 7.68 0.35 -0.48
CA LEU A 153 8.24 1.18 -1.55
C LEU A 153 9.72 0.87 -1.79
N ALA A 154 10.51 0.59 -0.76
CA ALA A 154 11.92 0.24 -0.89
C ALA A 154 12.12 -1.09 -1.61
N CYS A 155 11.34 -2.11 -1.30
CA CYS A 155 11.34 -3.38 -2.03
C CYS A 155 11.03 -3.15 -3.51
N ALA A 156 9.94 -2.46 -3.82
CA ALA A 156 9.56 -2.16 -5.19
C ALA A 156 10.62 -1.33 -5.93
N ARG A 157 11.33 -0.43 -5.21
CA ARG A 157 12.38 0.41 -5.78
C ARG A 157 13.56 -0.39 -6.33
N ILE A 158 14.00 -1.41 -5.61
CA ILE A 158 15.13 -2.28 -6.03
C ILE A 158 14.68 -3.53 -6.80
N GLY A 159 13.40 -3.60 -7.17
CA GLY A 159 12.84 -4.74 -7.91
C GLY A 159 12.65 -5.99 -7.08
N ALA A 160 12.70 -5.92 -5.75
CA ALA A 160 12.36 -7.02 -4.86
C ALA A 160 10.83 -7.19 -4.75
N VAL A 161 10.38 -8.43 -4.72
CA VAL A 161 8.97 -8.79 -4.57
C VAL A 161 8.60 -8.77 -3.09
N HIS A 162 7.64 -7.95 -2.68
CA HIS A 162 7.22 -7.92 -1.29
C HIS A 162 5.88 -8.65 -1.07
N SER A 163 5.68 -9.10 0.16
CA SER A 163 4.39 -9.63 0.62
C SER A 163 4.10 -9.05 2.00
N VAL A 164 3.06 -8.23 2.07
CA VAL A 164 2.61 -7.66 3.34
C VAL A 164 1.66 -8.63 4.02
N VAL A 165 1.93 -8.93 5.27
CA VAL A 165 1.12 -9.82 6.10
C VAL A 165 0.47 -9.00 7.21
N PHE A 166 -0.84 -9.12 7.35
CA PHE A 166 -1.60 -8.42 8.38
C PHE A 166 -1.06 -8.70 9.78
N GLY A 167 -0.70 -7.67 10.54
CA GLY A 167 -0.09 -7.77 11.88
C GLY A 167 -0.94 -8.45 12.96
N GLY A 168 -2.20 -8.78 12.65
CA GLY A 168 -3.08 -9.55 13.51
C GLY A 168 -3.03 -11.07 13.29
N PHE A 169 -2.25 -11.57 12.32
CA PHE A 169 -2.08 -13.02 12.10
C PHE A 169 -1.10 -13.63 13.11
N GLY A 170 -1.41 -14.85 13.56
CA GLY A 170 -0.53 -15.63 14.42
C GLY A 170 0.56 -16.41 13.65
N VAL A 171 1.42 -17.07 14.40
CA VAL A 171 2.63 -17.80 13.94
C VAL A 171 2.40 -18.67 12.71
N ASN A 172 1.41 -19.56 12.73
CA ASN A 172 1.17 -20.49 11.63
C ASN A 172 0.79 -19.79 10.32
N ALA A 173 -0.06 -18.76 10.42
CA ALA A 173 -0.49 -17.99 9.25
C ALA A 173 0.66 -17.16 8.65
N LEU A 174 1.54 -16.64 9.48
CA LEU A 174 2.75 -15.95 9.06
C LEU A 174 3.75 -16.92 8.43
N ASN A 175 4.06 -18.05 9.08
CA ASN A 175 4.96 -19.08 8.55
C ASN A 175 4.56 -19.56 7.16
N GLN A 176 3.26 -19.84 6.94
CA GLN A 176 2.76 -20.27 5.63
C GLN A 176 3.05 -19.25 4.53
N ARG A 177 2.96 -17.96 4.83
CA ARG A 177 3.21 -16.88 3.87
C ARG A 177 4.71 -16.69 3.61
N ILE A 178 5.52 -16.72 4.66
CA ILE A 178 6.99 -16.66 4.55
C ILE A 178 7.49 -17.79 3.63
N LYS A 179 7.05 -19.01 3.89
CA LYS A 179 7.41 -20.18 3.08
C LYS A 179 6.83 -20.14 1.68
N GLY A 180 5.59 -19.66 1.55
CA GLY A 180 4.90 -19.63 0.26
C GLY A 180 5.53 -18.70 -0.78
N ILE A 181 6.31 -17.71 -0.34
CA ILE A 181 7.10 -16.84 -1.23
C ILE A 181 8.61 -17.13 -1.17
N ASP A 182 9.06 -18.09 -0.37
CA ASP A 182 10.48 -18.28 -0.06
C ASP A 182 11.15 -16.96 0.35
N ALA A 183 10.60 -16.29 1.36
CA ALA A 183 11.08 -15.01 1.80
C ALA A 183 12.55 -15.08 2.25
N LYS A 184 13.39 -14.19 1.70
CA LYS A 184 14.80 -14.04 2.07
C LYS A 184 14.97 -13.17 3.31
N VAL A 185 14.17 -12.13 3.43
CA VAL A 185 14.18 -11.18 4.54
C VAL A 185 12.77 -11.02 5.09
N VAL A 186 12.65 -10.92 6.40
CA VAL A 186 11.43 -10.51 7.10
C VAL A 186 11.64 -9.14 7.72
N VAL A 187 10.74 -8.19 7.47
CA VAL A 187 10.73 -6.87 8.11
C VAL A 187 9.59 -6.86 9.12
N THR A 188 9.89 -6.54 10.37
CA THR A 188 8.92 -6.55 11.47
C THR A 188 9.16 -5.38 12.44
N ALA A 189 8.33 -5.30 13.48
CA ALA A 189 8.56 -4.44 14.63
C ALA A 189 8.65 -5.30 15.91
N ASP A 190 9.19 -4.74 16.97
CA ASP A 190 9.15 -5.37 18.29
C ASP A 190 7.70 -5.56 18.76
N VAL A 191 6.85 -4.52 18.59
CA VAL A 191 5.51 -4.47 19.10
C VAL A 191 4.56 -3.73 18.14
N THR A 192 3.28 -4.11 18.15
CA THR A 192 2.16 -3.30 17.66
C THR A 192 1.18 -3.02 18.80
N TYR A 193 0.50 -1.89 18.73
CA TYR A 193 -0.56 -1.55 19.69
C TYR A 193 -1.93 -1.76 19.05
N ARG A 194 -2.84 -2.35 19.82
CA ARG A 194 -4.21 -2.50 19.39
C ARG A 194 -5.15 -2.44 20.58
N ARG A 195 -6.00 -1.42 20.62
CA ARG A 195 -6.94 -1.14 21.74
C ARG A 195 -6.22 -1.07 23.09
N GLY A 196 -5.12 -0.33 23.15
CA GLY A 196 -4.28 -0.15 24.31
C GLY A 196 -3.47 -1.37 24.74
N ARG A 197 -3.44 -2.43 23.91
CA ARG A 197 -2.68 -3.66 24.20
C ARG A 197 -1.48 -3.79 23.30
N ALA A 198 -0.31 -4.00 23.90
CA ALA A 198 0.90 -4.33 23.17
C ALA A 198 0.87 -5.79 22.73
N ILE A 199 1.13 -6.05 21.44
CA ILE A 199 1.24 -7.37 20.82
C ILE A 199 2.68 -7.54 20.35
N PRO A 200 3.45 -8.54 20.85
CA PRO A 200 4.85 -8.71 20.54
C PRO A 200 5.05 -9.37 19.17
N LEU A 201 5.20 -8.55 18.13
CA LEU A 201 5.35 -9.05 16.75
C LEU A 201 6.66 -9.80 16.54
N LYS A 202 7.76 -9.31 17.11
CA LYS A 202 9.08 -9.96 17.03
C LYS A 202 9.01 -11.43 17.47
N ASN A 203 8.41 -11.70 18.62
CA ASN A 203 8.28 -13.09 19.14
C ASN A 203 7.49 -13.99 18.17
N ILE A 204 6.43 -13.45 17.55
CA ILE A 204 5.64 -14.18 16.55
C ILE A 204 6.50 -14.48 15.31
N VAL A 205 7.35 -13.53 14.88
CA VAL A 205 8.27 -13.74 13.75
C VAL A 205 9.32 -14.77 14.09
N GLU A 206 9.97 -14.71 15.26
CA GLU A 206 10.98 -15.66 15.70
C GLU A 206 10.44 -17.10 15.66
N GLU A 207 9.23 -17.32 16.18
CA GLU A 207 8.58 -18.64 16.11
C GLU A 207 8.23 -19.04 14.66
N ALA A 208 7.77 -18.08 13.84
CA ALA A 208 7.35 -18.36 12.47
C ALA A 208 8.52 -18.71 11.55
N VAL A 209 9.73 -18.21 11.81
CA VAL A 209 10.89 -18.47 10.94
C VAL A 209 11.64 -19.76 11.30
N VAL A 210 11.38 -20.39 12.44
CA VAL A 210 12.08 -21.63 12.88
C VAL A 210 12.14 -22.70 11.78
N ASN A 211 11.06 -22.86 11.01
CA ASN A 211 10.95 -23.83 9.92
C ASN A 211 10.89 -23.15 8.53
N ALA A 212 11.50 -21.99 8.37
CA ALA A 212 11.56 -21.25 7.12
C ALA A 212 13.03 -20.99 6.70
N PRO A 213 13.73 -21.99 6.16
CA PRO A 213 15.18 -21.94 5.90
C PRO A 213 15.57 -20.91 4.83
N SER A 214 14.62 -20.35 4.07
CA SER A 214 14.87 -19.27 3.12
C SER A 214 15.17 -17.94 3.78
N VAL A 215 14.77 -17.75 5.06
CA VAL A 215 14.97 -16.49 5.77
C VAL A 215 16.42 -16.36 6.23
N GLU A 216 17.13 -15.38 5.69
CA GLU A 216 18.52 -15.09 6.00
C GLU A 216 18.66 -13.99 7.06
N ARG A 217 17.74 -13.02 7.09
CA ARG A 217 17.76 -11.89 8.02
C ARG A 217 16.35 -11.44 8.41
N ILE A 218 16.27 -10.89 9.61
CA ILE A 218 15.08 -10.21 10.15
C ILE A 218 15.45 -8.77 10.45
N VAL A 219 14.71 -7.81 9.90
CA VAL A 219 14.86 -6.38 10.20
C VAL A 219 13.80 -6.00 11.22
N VAL A 220 14.22 -5.49 12.37
CA VAL A 220 13.34 -5.20 13.51
C VAL A 220 13.28 -3.69 13.77
N LEU A 221 12.10 -3.10 13.62
CA LEU A 221 11.81 -1.76 14.08
C LEU A 221 11.58 -1.79 15.59
N ARG A 222 12.44 -1.11 16.36
CA ARG A 222 12.23 -0.88 17.79
C ARG A 222 11.27 0.28 17.97
N ARG A 223 10.08 -0.02 18.43
CA ARG A 223 9.01 0.95 18.59
C ARG A 223 8.76 1.30 20.05
N ASP A 224 8.87 0.33 20.95
CA ASP A 224 8.75 0.54 22.39
C ASP A 224 10.10 0.91 23.00
N ALA A 225 10.35 2.22 23.12
CA ALA A 225 11.60 2.72 23.69
C ALA A 225 11.75 2.39 25.19
N ASP A 226 10.64 2.19 25.91
CA ASP A 226 10.63 1.89 27.35
C ASP A 226 10.93 0.42 27.64
N LYS A 227 10.74 -0.45 26.65
CA LYS A 227 10.98 -1.90 26.74
C LYS A 227 11.83 -2.39 25.57
N PRO A 228 13.11 -2.02 25.55
CA PRO A 228 13.99 -2.41 24.45
C PRO A 228 14.09 -3.95 24.37
N VAL A 229 13.85 -4.48 23.17
CA VAL A 229 14.06 -5.89 22.89
C VAL A 229 15.52 -6.19 22.58
N GLU A 230 15.99 -7.36 23.02
CA GLU A 230 17.29 -7.89 22.60
C GLU A 230 17.20 -8.42 21.17
N LEU A 231 18.22 -8.13 20.36
CA LEU A 231 18.36 -8.64 19.00
C LEU A 231 19.41 -9.75 18.97
N HIS A 232 19.20 -10.76 18.14
CA HIS A 232 20.12 -11.85 17.84
C HIS A 232 21.00 -11.45 16.62
N PRO A 233 22.23 -10.95 16.79
CA PRO A 233 22.99 -10.27 15.73
C PRO A 233 23.29 -11.14 14.50
N GLU A 234 23.35 -12.48 14.64
CA GLU A 234 23.55 -13.41 13.54
C GLU A 234 22.34 -13.46 12.57
N MET A 235 21.14 -13.09 13.03
CA MET A 235 19.92 -13.17 12.24
C MET A 235 19.15 -11.84 12.19
N GLU A 236 19.26 -11.02 13.22
CA GLU A 236 18.47 -9.81 13.41
C GLU A 236 19.31 -8.54 13.29
N VAL A 237 18.71 -7.50 12.72
CA VAL A 237 19.30 -6.18 12.59
C VAL A 237 18.24 -5.12 12.91
N ASP A 238 18.65 -4.07 13.62
CA ASP A 238 17.79 -2.92 13.86
C ASP A 238 17.47 -2.17 12.56
N TYR A 239 16.22 -1.72 12.42
CA TYR A 239 15.73 -1.02 11.25
C TYR A 239 16.53 0.25 10.95
N TYR A 240 16.88 1.03 11.97
CA TYR A 240 17.59 2.29 11.79
C TYR A 240 19.10 2.11 11.67
N ASP A 241 19.67 1.14 12.39
CA ASP A 241 21.10 0.78 12.28
C ASP A 241 21.43 0.28 10.87
N LEU A 242 20.50 -0.48 10.25
CA LEU A 242 20.62 -0.92 8.86
C LEU A 242 20.82 0.27 7.90
N MET A 243 20.28 1.40 8.22
CA MET A 243 20.36 2.63 7.42
C MET A 243 21.51 3.56 7.78
N GLU A 244 22.38 3.19 8.71
CA GLU A 244 23.54 4.04 9.05
C GLU A 244 24.54 4.15 7.89
N GLY A 245 24.95 5.37 7.60
CA GLY A 245 25.96 5.68 6.56
C GLY A 245 25.56 5.31 5.13
N VAL A 246 24.29 4.95 4.85
CA VAL A 246 23.82 4.72 3.48
C VAL A 246 23.46 6.03 2.77
N SER A 247 23.53 6.00 1.43
CA SER A 247 23.09 7.10 0.59
C SER A 247 21.60 7.40 0.77
N ARG A 248 21.23 8.67 0.62
CA ARG A 248 19.83 9.13 0.50
C ARG A 248 19.30 9.06 -0.93
N GLU A 249 20.10 8.55 -1.85
CA GLU A 249 19.77 8.32 -3.24
C GLU A 249 19.93 6.84 -3.56
N CYS A 250 18.97 6.29 -4.30
CA CYS A 250 18.95 4.93 -4.79
C CYS A 250 18.18 4.96 -6.11
N PRO A 251 18.82 4.78 -7.26
CA PRO A 251 18.12 4.72 -8.54
C PRO A 251 17.04 3.63 -8.52
N ALA A 252 15.87 3.93 -9.07
CA ALA A 252 14.81 2.94 -9.17
C ALA A 252 15.14 1.93 -10.27
N GLU A 253 15.05 0.63 -9.96
CA GLU A 253 15.30 -0.45 -10.91
C GLU A 253 14.27 -0.43 -12.05
N PRO A 254 14.69 -0.40 -13.33
CA PRO A 254 13.77 -0.51 -14.45
C PRO A 254 13.16 -1.92 -14.53
N MET A 255 11.91 -2.06 -14.06
CA MET A 255 11.18 -3.32 -14.08
C MET A 255 10.42 -3.49 -15.39
N ASP A 256 10.44 -4.71 -15.95
CA ASP A 256 9.52 -5.05 -17.02
C ASP A 256 8.07 -4.94 -16.53
N ALA A 257 7.15 -4.57 -17.41
CA ALA A 257 5.74 -4.41 -17.06
C ALA A 257 5.12 -5.70 -16.49
N GLU A 258 5.64 -6.86 -16.89
CA GLU A 258 5.19 -8.18 -16.42
C GLU A 258 6.03 -8.74 -15.25
N ASP A 259 7.10 -8.04 -14.83
CA ASP A 259 7.85 -8.44 -13.64
C ASP A 259 6.94 -8.43 -12.39
N PRO A 260 7.05 -9.43 -11.49
CA PRO A 260 6.31 -9.43 -10.23
C PRO A 260 6.65 -8.23 -9.35
N LEU A 261 5.63 -7.57 -8.82
CA LEU A 261 5.75 -6.46 -7.87
C LEU A 261 5.55 -6.92 -6.43
N PHE A 262 4.45 -7.61 -6.18
CA PHE A 262 4.13 -8.13 -4.85
C PHE A 262 3.23 -9.35 -4.92
N VAL A 263 3.15 -10.06 -3.78
CA VAL A 263 2.25 -11.19 -3.58
C VAL A 263 1.36 -10.92 -2.37
N LEU A 264 0.04 -10.99 -2.57
CA LEU A 264 -0.92 -10.99 -1.46
C LEU A 264 -1.68 -12.31 -1.41
N TYR A 265 -1.97 -12.75 -0.19
CA TYR A 265 -2.63 -14.02 0.06
C TYR A 265 -4.13 -13.86 0.31
N THR A 266 -4.91 -14.69 -0.36
CA THR A 266 -6.35 -14.85 -0.10
C THR A 266 -6.59 -16.11 0.73
N SER A 267 -7.73 -16.17 1.45
CA SER A 267 -8.09 -17.31 2.31
C SER A 267 -8.30 -18.64 1.56
N GLY A 268 -8.40 -18.61 0.23
CA GLY A 268 -8.61 -19.80 -0.61
C GLY A 268 -9.84 -20.63 -0.20
N THR A 269 -10.55 -21.17 -1.17
CA THR A 269 -11.73 -22.05 -0.94
C THR A 269 -11.37 -23.42 -0.34
N THR A 270 -10.09 -23.79 -0.39
CA THR A 270 -9.57 -25.11 0.07
C THR A 270 -8.90 -25.05 1.44
N GLY A 271 -8.98 -23.90 2.15
CA GLY A 271 -8.34 -23.70 3.46
C GLY A 271 -6.84 -23.37 3.40
N THR A 272 -6.14 -23.63 2.29
CA THR A 272 -4.75 -23.22 2.11
C THR A 272 -4.71 -21.83 1.47
N PRO A 273 -4.00 -20.86 2.06
CA PRO A 273 -3.87 -19.52 1.48
C PRO A 273 -3.24 -19.59 0.08
N LYS A 274 -3.82 -18.84 -0.87
CA LYS A 274 -3.31 -18.72 -2.24
C LYS A 274 -2.65 -17.36 -2.44
N GLY A 275 -1.38 -17.36 -2.86
CA GLY A 275 -0.65 -16.15 -3.22
C GLY A 275 -1.04 -15.65 -4.61
N ILE A 276 -1.55 -14.44 -4.68
CA ILE A 276 -1.86 -13.76 -5.95
C ILE A 276 -0.70 -12.83 -6.28
N VAL A 277 -0.08 -13.06 -7.43
CA VAL A 277 1.03 -12.25 -7.94
C VAL A 277 0.46 -11.07 -8.71
N HIS A 278 0.94 -9.87 -8.41
CA HIS A 278 0.62 -8.65 -9.12
C HIS A 278 1.85 -8.16 -9.88
N ALA A 279 1.69 -7.90 -11.20
CA ALA A 279 2.75 -7.43 -12.06
C ALA A 279 2.90 -5.90 -12.04
N CYS A 280 4.09 -5.39 -12.34
CA CYS A 280 4.43 -3.97 -12.23
C CYS A 280 3.55 -3.05 -13.10
N GLY A 281 3.45 -3.32 -14.42
CA GLY A 281 2.84 -2.40 -15.38
C GLY A 281 1.33 -2.26 -15.21
N GLY A 282 0.61 -3.37 -15.39
CA GLY A 282 -0.87 -3.39 -15.32
C GLY A 282 -1.39 -2.89 -13.97
N TYR A 283 -0.76 -3.31 -12.87
CA TYR A 283 -1.13 -2.85 -11.53
C TYR A 283 -0.92 -1.34 -11.35
N THR A 284 0.25 -0.81 -11.78
CA THR A 284 0.55 0.62 -11.65
C THR A 284 -0.46 1.48 -12.40
N VAL A 285 -0.73 1.16 -13.67
CA VAL A 285 -1.67 1.93 -14.51
C VAL A 285 -3.11 1.82 -13.98
N GLY A 286 -3.55 0.60 -13.64
CA GLY A 286 -4.90 0.38 -13.10
C GLY A 286 -5.14 1.08 -11.77
N THR A 287 -4.18 1.02 -10.85
CA THR A 287 -4.27 1.66 -9.53
C THR A 287 -4.20 3.18 -9.64
N TYR A 288 -3.33 3.72 -10.52
CA TYR A 288 -3.29 5.14 -10.82
C TYR A 288 -4.64 5.65 -11.34
N TYR A 289 -5.18 4.97 -12.37
CA TYR A 289 -6.45 5.35 -13.00
C TYR A 289 -7.61 5.34 -12.01
N THR A 290 -7.79 4.22 -11.30
CA THR A 290 -8.93 4.08 -10.40
C THR A 290 -8.86 5.06 -9.24
N THR A 291 -7.68 5.35 -8.71
CA THR A 291 -7.53 6.38 -7.67
C THR A 291 -7.87 7.77 -8.21
N LYS A 292 -7.31 8.15 -9.35
CA LYS A 292 -7.55 9.48 -9.94
C LYS A 292 -9.03 9.70 -10.27
N TYR A 293 -9.63 8.75 -10.97
CA TYR A 293 -10.92 8.97 -11.62
C TYR A 293 -12.12 8.47 -10.81
N VAL A 294 -11.96 7.42 -9.99
CA VAL A 294 -13.07 6.90 -9.17
C VAL A 294 -13.20 7.67 -7.86
N PHE A 295 -12.07 7.97 -7.20
CA PHE A 295 -12.08 8.81 -6.00
C PHE A 295 -12.04 10.31 -6.33
N ASP A 296 -11.81 10.65 -7.58
CA ASP A 296 -11.76 12.04 -8.09
C ASP A 296 -10.74 12.91 -7.35
N VAL A 297 -9.60 12.32 -6.95
CA VAL A 297 -8.58 12.94 -6.10
C VAL A 297 -8.01 14.21 -6.75
N LYS A 298 -7.98 15.29 -6.00
CA LYS A 298 -7.44 16.60 -6.38
C LYS A 298 -6.16 16.93 -5.61
N GLU A 299 -5.47 17.98 -6.07
CA GLU A 299 -4.19 18.43 -5.49
C GLU A 299 -4.29 18.81 -4.00
N THR A 300 -5.43 19.32 -3.57
CA THR A 300 -5.68 19.80 -2.21
C THR A 300 -6.30 18.77 -1.29
N ASP A 301 -6.65 17.58 -1.81
CA ASP A 301 -7.31 16.55 -1.02
C ASP A 301 -6.38 15.92 0.01
N ILE A 302 -6.97 15.62 1.17
CA ILE A 302 -6.42 14.77 2.20
C ILE A 302 -7.20 13.47 2.18
N TYR A 303 -6.51 12.41 1.79
CA TYR A 303 -7.10 11.11 1.52
C TYR A 303 -6.80 10.13 2.67
N TRP A 304 -7.81 9.44 3.16
CA TRP A 304 -7.66 8.41 4.18
C TRP A 304 -8.36 7.11 3.77
N CYS A 305 -7.57 6.05 3.64
CA CYS A 305 -8.05 4.67 3.52
C CYS A 305 -7.76 3.93 4.83
N THR A 306 -8.79 3.36 5.46
CA THR A 306 -8.66 2.67 6.75
C THR A 306 -8.28 1.19 6.63
N ALA A 307 -8.16 0.67 5.41
CA ALA A 307 -7.79 -0.72 5.19
C ALA A 307 -6.30 -0.94 5.43
N ASP A 308 -5.97 -2.03 6.14
CA ASP A 308 -4.58 -2.46 6.36
C ASP A 308 -3.90 -2.84 5.02
N PRO A 309 -2.62 -2.45 4.79
CA PRO A 309 -1.85 -2.81 3.60
C PRO A 309 -1.66 -4.32 3.36
N GLY A 310 -1.87 -5.17 4.36
CA GLY A 310 -1.94 -6.63 4.19
C GLY A 310 -3.12 -7.12 3.36
N TRP A 311 -4.06 -6.24 3.01
CA TRP A 311 -5.18 -6.47 2.12
C TRP A 311 -5.05 -5.65 0.85
N ILE A 312 -5.57 -6.17 -0.28
CA ILE A 312 -5.45 -5.48 -1.58
C ILE A 312 -5.99 -4.05 -1.56
N THR A 313 -7.05 -3.79 -0.80
CA THR A 313 -7.63 -2.44 -0.66
C THR A 313 -6.64 -1.48 0.00
N GLY A 314 -6.05 -1.85 1.13
CA GLY A 314 -5.04 -1.03 1.82
C GLY A 314 -3.76 -0.89 0.99
N HIS A 315 -3.33 -1.97 0.33
CA HIS A 315 -2.18 -1.97 -0.57
C HIS A 315 -2.35 -0.97 -1.72
N SER A 316 -3.44 -1.09 -2.47
CA SER A 316 -3.72 -0.27 -3.65
C SER A 316 -4.16 1.14 -3.30
N TYR A 317 -5.09 1.29 -2.37
CA TYR A 317 -5.73 2.58 -2.09
C TYR A 317 -5.31 3.22 -0.76
N GLY A 318 -4.59 2.50 0.10
CA GLY A 318 -3.92 3.07 1.26
C GLY A 318 -2.50 3.54 0.97
N VAL A 319 -1.81 2.93 -0.02
CA VAL A 319 -0.40 3.21 -0.31
C VAL A 319 -0.18 3.66 -1.76
N TYR A 320 -0.23 2.74 -2.73
CA TYR A 320 0.26 3.03 -4.09
C TYR A 320 -0.59 4.05 -4.84
N GLY A 321 -1.90 3.89 -4.87
CA GLY A 321 -2.79 4.74 -5.66
C GLY A 321 -2.72 6.22 -5.30
N PRO A 322 -2.88 6.59 -4.01
CA PRO A 322 -2.75 7.99 -3.60
C PRO A 322 -1.37 8.58 -3.88
N LEU A 323 -0.28 7.83 -3.61
CA LEU A 323 1.09 8.29 -3.87
C LEU A 323 1.37 8.43 -5.38
N LEU A 324 0.84 7.54 -6.23
CA LEU A 324 0.90 7.68 -7.70
C LEU A 324 0.26 8.99 -8.17
N ASN A 325 -0.76 9.46 -7.47
CA ASN A 325 -1.48 10.69 -7.81
C ASN A 325 -0.94 11.94 -7.10
N GLY A 326 0.08 11.82 -6.28
CA GLY A 326 0.66 12.94 -5.55
C GLY A 326 -0.26 13.49 -4.45
N ALA A 327 -1.17 12.66 -3.91
CA ALA A 327 -2.07 13.02 -2.83
C ALA A 327 -1.36 13.14 -1.48
N THR A 328 -2.00 13.82 -0.52
CA THR A 328 -1.66 13.75 0.89
C THR A 328 -2.46 12.63 1.54
N CYS A 329 -1.79 11.68 2.21
CA CYS A 329 -2.43 10.52 2.82
C CYS A 329 -2.39 10.61 4.33
N LEU A 330 -3.53 10.40 4.99
CA LEU A 330 -3.57 10.04 6.40
C LEU A 330 -3.43 8.51 6.53
N ILE A 331 -2.57 8.07 7.41
CA ILE A 331 -2.45 6.68 7.88
C ILE A 331 -2.56 6.66 9.38
N ALA A 332 -3.34 5.75 9.93
CA ALA A 332 -3.56 5.71 11.37
C ALA A 332 -3.59 4.26 11.89
N GLU A 333 -2.95 4.04 13.03
CA GLU A 333 -3.14 2.84 13.84
C GLU A 333 -4.39 2.99 14.71
N ALA A 334 -5.53 3.30 14.08
CA ALA A 334 -6.76 3.58 14.79
C ALA A 334 -7.81 2.51 14.50
N THR A 335 -8.32 1.87 15.56
CA THR A 335 -9.53 1.09 15.42
C THR A 335 -10.75 2.02 15.55
N PRO A 336 -11.88 1.70 14.87
CA PRO A 336 -13.02 2.62 14.80
C PRO A 336 -13.68 2.91 16.14
N ASP A 337 -13.48 2.04 17.14
CA ASP A 337 -14.15 2.05 18.44
C ASP A 337 -13.22 2.31 19.64
N TYR A 338 -11.93 2.60 19.39
CA TYR A 338 -10.95 2.81 20.46
C TYR A 338 -10.12 4.08 20.22
N PRO A 339 -9.86 4.90 21.26
CA PRO A 339 -10.35 4.78 22.63
C PRO A 339 -11.86 5.07 22.77
N THR A 340 -12.51 5.66 21.78
CA THR A 340 -13.93 5.96 21.77
C THR A 340 -14.55 5.69 20.40
N PRO A 341 -15.87 5.51 20.30
CA PRO A 341 -16.55 5.42 18.99
C PRO A 341 -16.42 6.67 18.12
N GLY A 342 -15.98 7.80 18.69
CA GLY A 342 -15.71 9.05 17.97
C GLY A 342 -14.33 9.13 17.34
N THR A 343 -13.42 8.19 17.60
CA THR A 343 -12.00 8.29 17.24
C THR A 343 -11.79 8.60 15.74
N TRP A 344 -12.46 7.89 14.85
CA TRP A 344 -12.28 8.13 13.40
C TRP A 344 -12.84 9.49 12.96
N TRP A 345 -13.95 9.92 13.57
CA TRP A 345 -14.57 11.21 13.25
C TRP A 345 -13.69 12.36 13.70
N ASN A 346 -13.08 12.22 14.89
CA ASN A 346 -12.11 13.20 15.39
C ASN A 346 -10.90 13.30 14.48
N LEU A 347 -10.37 12.18 13.99
CA LEU A 347 -9.25 12.17 13.03
C LEU A 347 -9.63 12.85 11.70
N ILE A 348 -10.86 12.61 11.21
CA ILE A 348 -11.36 13.27 9.99
C ILE A 348 -11.38 14.79 10.17
N GLU A 349 -11.89 15.26 11.32
CA GLU A 349 -11.97 16.69 11.64
C GLU A 349 -10.58 17.30 11.87
N GLU A 350 -9.74 16.65 12.70
CA GLU A 350 -8.40 17.12 13.08
C GLU A 350 -7.48 17.27 11.85
N TYR A 351 -7.46 16.27 10.98
CA TYR A 351 -6.62 16.27 9.79
C TYR A 351 -7.27 16.89 8.54
N GLY A 352 -8.54 17.28 8.61
CA GLY A 352 -9.26 17.83 7.47
C GLY A 352 -9.42 16.85 6.30
N VAL A 353 -9.70 15.56 6.60
CA VAL A 353 -9.86 14.52 5.58
C VAL A 353 -11.01 14.85 4.64
N THR A 354 -10.72 14.95 3.35
CA THR A 354 -11.70 15.28 2.30
C THR A 354 -12.23 14.04 1.60
N ILE A 355 -11.41 12.96 1.54
CA ILE A 355 -11.80 11.69 0.95
C ILE A 355 -11.57 10.58 1.97
N PHE A 356 -12.67 9.94 2.41
CA PHE A 356 -12.65 8.86 3.38
C PHE A 356 -13.10 7.54 2.74
N TYR A 357 -12.20 6.55 2.70
CA TYR A 357 -12.46 5.22 2.13
C TYR A 357 -12.33 4.15 3.20
N THR A 358 -13.43 3.43 3.46
CA THR A 358 -13.48 2.41 4.51
C THR A 358 -14.33 1.20 4.13
N ALA A 359 -14.30 0.16 4.97
CA ALA A 359 -15.06 -1.07 4.74
C ALA A 359 -16.53 -0.93 5.21
N PRO A 360 -17.48 -1.59 4.52
CA PRO A 360 -18.90 -1.60 4.94
C PRO A 360 -19.11 -2.11 6.38
N THR A 361 -18.26 -3.03 6.85
CA THR A 361 -18.31 -3.55 8.21
C THR A 361 -18.03 -2.48 9.26
N ALA A 362 -17.12 -1.55 8.98
CA ALA A 362 -16.83 -0.44 9.87
C ALA A 362 -18.03 0.51 9.96
N ILE A 363 -18.63 0.86 8.81
CA ILE A 363 -19.82 1.72 8.79
C ILE A 363 -20.98 1.09 9.57
N ARG A 364 -21.22 -0.21 9.40
CA ARG A 364 -22.27 -0.92 10.15
C ARG A 364 -22.04 -0.94 11.67
N MET A 365 -20.77 -0.88 12.09
CA MET A 365 -20.45 -0.84 13.52
C MET A 365 -20.82 0.51 14.16
N PHE A 366 -20.88 1.58 13.37
CA PHE A 366 -21.31 2.91 13.83
C PHE A 366 -22.84 3.12 13.77
N MET A 367 -23.60 2.22 13.16
CA MET A 367 -25.07 2.26 13.09
C MET A 367 -25.70 1.61 14.30
#